data_e0835984e901f10aca55c15eb4e6ce44
#
_entry.id   e0835984e901f10aca55c15eb4e6ce44
#
_cell.length_a   1.000
_cell.length_b   1.000
_cell.length_c   1.000
_cell.angle_alpha   90.00
_cell.angle_beta   90.00
_cell.angle_gamma   90.00
#
_symmetry.space_group_name_H-M   'P 1'
#
loop_
_entity.id
_entity.type
_entity.pdbx_description
1 polymer ?
#
loop_
_entity_poly.entity_id
_entity_poly.type
_entity_poly.pdbx_seq_one_letter_code
_entity_poly.pdbx_strand_id
1 'polypeptide(L)'
;MALPKILYVDDEEINLELLELTFMNDFQVITAESAEEGLRQLALNPDIHVVISDLKMPVMNGLDFIKEVKKNNPEKVCMLLTGFMESEIMLEGFNKELIFRYLMKPWDRDELLETVQEALIR
;
A
#
# COMPACT_ATOMS: atom_id res chain seq x y z
N MET A 1 22.61 -1.78 8.49
CA MET A 1 21.94 -1.35 7.26
C MET A 1 20.53 -0.89 7.55
N ALA A 2 20.09 0.13 6.84
CA ALA A 2 18.73 0.61 7.01
C ALA A 2 17.73 -0.36 6.40
N LEU A 3 16.60 -0.52 7.07
CA LEU A 3 15.51 -1.31 6.53
C LEU A 3 14.85 -0.57 5.35
N PRO A 4 14.35 -1.30 4.34
CA PRO A 4 13.64 -0.65 3.25
C PRO A 4 12.37 0.02 3.73
N LYS A 5 12.04 1.15 3.12
CA LYS A 5 10.85 1.93 3.48
C LYS A 5 9.65 1.51 2.67
N ILE A 6 8.54 1.31 3.35
CA ILE A 6 7.24 1.07 2.72
C ILE A 6 6.22 2.04 3.29
N LEU A 7 5.20 2.35 2.51
CA LEU A 7 4.08 3.19 2.95
C LEU A 7 2.83 2.33 3.04
N TYR A 8 2.09 2.46 4.13
CA TYR A 8 0.78 1.83 4.28
C TYR A 8 -0.28 2.90 4.56
N VAL A 9 -1.32 2.92 3.73
CA VAL A 9 -2.41 3.89 3.82
C VAL A 9 -3.71 3.18 4.14
N ASP A 10 -4.33 3.56 5.25
CA ASP A 10 -5.59 2.98 5.72
C ASP A 10 -6.26 4.01 6.62
N ASP A 11 -7.56 4.22 6.49
CA ASP A 11 -8.26 5.21 7.30
C ASP A 11 -8.57 4.75 8.74
N GLU A 12 -8.28 3.50 9.05
CA GLU A 12 -8.46 2.97 10.41
C GLU A 12 -7.12 2.89 11.13
N GLU A 13 -6.97 3.68 12.18
CA GLU A 13 -5.74 3.77 12.95
C GLU A 13 -5.26 2.42 13.49
N ILE A 14 -6.19 1.57 13.92
CA ILE A 14 -5.83 0.26 14.47
C ILE A 14 -5.18 -0.63 13.41
N ASN A 15 -5.62 -0.52 12.16
CA ASN A 15 -5.01 -1.28 11.07
C ASN A 15 -3.59 -0.80 10.79
N LEU A 16 -3.37 0.51 10.87
CA LEU A 16 -2.03 1.09 10.68
C LEU A 16 -1.08 0.59 11.76
N GLU A 17 -1.51 0.62 13.01
CA GLU A 17 -0.70 0.15 14.13
C GLU A 17 -0.37 -1.33 14.02
N LEU A 18 -1.36 -2.14 13.65
CA LEU A 18 -1.16 -3.58 13.55
C LEU A 18 -0.12 -3.93 12.49
N LEU A 19 -0.22 -3.32 11.33
CA LEU A 19 0.75 -3.61 10.25
C LEU A 19 2.15 -3.10 10.63
N GLU A 20 2.22 -1.91 11.19
CA GLU A 20 3.50 -1.35 11.62
C GLU A 20 4.20 -2.22 12.66
N LEU A 21 3.47 -2.66 13.69
CA LEU A 21 4.02 -3.53 14.72
C LEU A 21 4.44 -4.89 14.16
N THR A 22 3.65 -5.44 13.25
CA THR A 22 3.93 -6.74 12.66
C THR A 22 5.24 -6.74 11.88
N PHE A 23 5.52 -5.68 11.15
CA PHE A 23 6.66 -5.62 10.22
C PHE A 23 7.78 -4.68 10.64
N MET A 24 7.76 -4.18 11.86
CA MET A 24 8.77 -3.21 12.33
C MET A 24 10.21 -3.71 12.28
N ASN A 25 10.41 -5.02 12.30
CA ASN A 25 11.74 -5.61 12.22
C ASN A 25 12.16 -5.93 10.78
N ASP A 26 11.23 -5.88 9.85
CA ASP A 26 11.47 -6.22 8.44
C ASP A 26 11.57 -4.98 7.56
N PHE A 27 10.78 -3.95 7.87
CA PHE A 27 10.70 -2.74 7.06
C PHE A 27 10.58 -1.50 7.96
N GLN A 28 10.96 -0.36 7.41
CA GLN A 28 10.62 0.91 8.01
C GLN A 28 9.23 1.28 7.48
N VAL A 29 8.21 1.06 8.29
CA VAL A 29 6.81 1.28 7.89
C VAL A 29 6.42 2.73 8.16
N ILE A 30 6.04 3.42 7.10
CA ILE A 30 5.51 4.78 7.19
C ILE A 30 4.01 4.66 6.98
N THR A 31 3.21 5.26 7.84
CA THR A 31 1.76 5.13 7.82
C THR A 31 1.09 6.46 7.45
N ALA A 32 -0.10 6.35 6.87
CA ALA A 32 -0.92 7.51 6.54
C ALA A 32 -2.40 7.16 6.71
N GLU A 33 -3.18 8.08 7.24
CA GLU A 33 -4.60 7.85 7.53
C GLU A 33 -5.52 8.19 6.36
N SER A 34 -4.98 8.75 5.29
CA SER A 34 -5.75 9.14 4.11
C SER A 34 -4.87 9.14 2.88
N ALA A 35 -5.50 9.15 1.71
CA ALA A 35 -4.78 9.27 0.45
C ALA A 35 -3.97 10.56 0.40
N GLU A 36 -4.55 11.68 0.87
CA GLU A 36 -3.87 12.97 0.90
C GLU A 36 -2.60 12.90 1.75
N GLU A 37 -2.71 12.33 2.96
CA GLU A 37 -1.55 12.16 3.83
C GLU A 37 -0.52 11.20 3.21
N GLY A 38 -1.00 10.17 2.51
CA GLY A 38 -0.12 9.24 1.79
C GLY A 38 0.71 9.95 0.74
N LEU A 39 0.09 10.82 -0.04
CA LEU A 39 0.81 11.61 -1.06
C LEU A 39 1.83 12.53 -0.42
N ARG A 40 1.48 13.13 0.72
CA ARG A 40 2.40 13.98 1.46
C ARG A 40 3.62 13.19 1.96
N GLN A 41 3.39 11.99 2.50
CA GLN A 41 4.48 11.14 2.98
C GLN A 41 5.41 10.72 1.86
N LEU A 42 4.88 10.47 0.67
CA LEU A 42 5.71 10.14 -0.49
C LEU A 42 6.59 11.30 -0.92
N ALA A 43 6.06 12.53 -0.81
CA ALA A 43 6.86 13.72 -1.12
C ALA A 43 7.99 13.92 -0.10
N LEU A 44 7.72 13.62 1.18
CA LEU A 44 8.70 13.76 2.25
C LEU A 44 9.71 12.62 2.27
N ASN A 45 9.34 11.45 1.74
CA ASN A 45 10.16 10.24 1.75
C ASN A 45 10.25 9.66 0.34
N PRO A 46 10.99 10.30 -0.57
CA PRO A 46 11.06 9.83 -1.96
C PRO A 46 11.70 8.44 -2.12
N ASP A 47 12.36 7.96 -1.09
CA ASP A 47 12.98 6.63 -1.05
C ASP A 47 12.00 5.49 -0.73
N ILE A 48 10.72 5.80 -0.49
CA ILE A 48 9.70 4.75 -0.37
C ILE A 48 9.55 4.10 -1.75
N HIS A 49 9.74 2.79 -1.80
CA HIS A 49 9.63 2.04 -3.06
C HIS A 49 8.30 1.31 -3.19
N VAL A 50 7.74 0.82 -2.08
CA VAL A 50 6.51 0.02 -2.07
C VAL A 50 5.41 0.77 -1.34
N VAL A 51 4.23 0.82 -1.97
CA VAL A 51 3.05 1.49 -1.43
C VAL A 51 1.93 0.46 -1.29
N ILE A 52 1.39 0.35 -0.08
CA ILE A 52 0.26 -0.53 0.22
C ILE A 52 -0.90 0.35 0.64
N SER A 53 -2.06 0.19 0.01
CA SER A 53 -3.24 0.99 0.35
C SER A 53 -4.46 0.11 0.54
N ASP A 54 -5.27 0.47 1.53
CA ASP A 54 -6.63 -0.05 1.62
C ASP A 54 -7.41 0.51 0.44
N LEU A 55 -8.35 -0.25 -0.09
CA LEU A 55 -9.16 0.22 -1.22
C LEU A 55 -10.21 1.21 -0.77
N LYS A 56 -10.92 0.89 0.31
CA LYS A 56 -12.08 1.67 0.74
C LYS A 56 -11.70 2.74 1.75
N MET A 57 -11.58 3.97 1.29
CA MET A 57 -11.23 5.11 2.12
C MET A 57 -12.12 6.29 1.75
N PRO A 58 -12.44 7.19 2.71
CA PRO A 58 -13.23 8.40 2.38
C PRO A 58 -12.44 9.36 1.49
N VAL A 59 -13.15 10.14 0.71
CA VAL A 59 -12.68 11.18 -0.20
C VAL A 59 -11.99 10.63 -1.43
N MET A 60 -10.88 9.91 -1.26
CA MET A 60 -10.16 9.29 -2.37
C MET A 60 -9.89 7.83 -2.01
N ASN A 61 -10.42 6.89 -2.78
CA ASN A 61 -10.21 5.47 -2.52
C ASN A 61 -8.78 5.05 -2.91
N GLY A 62 -8.42 3.81 -2.51
CA GLY A 62 -7.07 3.31 -2.75
C GLY A 62 -6.69 3.19 -4.22
N LEU A 63 -7.65 2.84 -5.08
CA LEU A 63 -7.37 2.74 -6.51
C LEU A 63 -7.02 4.10 -7.10
N ASP A 64 -7.82 5.13 -6.79
CA ASP A 64 -7.56 6.48 -7.27
C ASP A 64 -6.26 7.04 -6.67
N PHE A 65 -5.99 6.71 -5.40
CA PHE A 65 -4.73 7.08 -4.76
C PHE A 65 -3.54 6.49 -5.52
N ILE A 66 -3.60 5.20 -5.86
CA ILE A 66 -2.51 4.53 -6.58
C ILE A 66 -2.34 5.12 -7.98
N LYS A 67 -3.44 5.45 -8.65
CA LYS A 67 -3.36 6.11 -9.95
C LYS A 67 -2.58 7.41 -9.85
N GLU A 68 -2.83 8.19 -8.80
CA GLU A 68 -2.11 9.44 -8.57
C GLU A 68 -0.63 9.19 -8.26
N VAL A 69 -0.34 8.19 -7.43
CA VAL A 69 1.04 7.81 -7.12
C VAL A 69 1.81 7.44 -8.40
N LYS A 70 1.23 6.59 -9.23
CA LYS A 70 1.89 6.10 -10.46
C LYS A 70 2.05 7.19 -11.51
N LYS A 71 1.14 8.14 -11.53
CA LYS A 71 1.22 9.29 -12.44
C LYS A 71 2.46 10.12 -12.17
N ASN A 72 2.77 10.34 -10.90
CA ASN A 72 3.91 11.17 -10.49
C ASN A 72 5.19 10.36 -10.28
N ASN A 73 5.07 9.08 -9.95
CA ASN A 73 6.20 8.20 -9.61
C ASN A 73 5.96 6.81 -10.17
N PRO A 74 6.08 6.62 -11.49
CA PRO A 74 5.73 5.34 -12.12
C PRO A 74 6.62 4.16 -11.68
N GLU A 75 7.78 4.43 -11.08
CA GLU A 75 8.71 3.40 -10.62
C GLU A 75 8.28 2.76 -9.29
N LYS A 76 7.35 3.38 -8.55
CA LYS A 76 6.90 2.82 -7.28
C LYS A 76 5.97 1.63 -7.52
N VAL A 77 6.11 0.61 -6.66
CA VAL A 77 5.32 -0.61 -6.77
C VAL A 77 4.16 -0.50 -5.78
N CYS A 78 2.94 -0.61 -6.28
CA CYS A 78 1.73 -0.38 -5.49
C CYS A 78 0.89 -1.64 -5.37
N MET A 79 0.32 -1.85 -4.18
CA MET A 79 -0.54 -2.99 -3.87
C MET A 79 -1.81 -2.49 -3.17
N LEU A 80 -2.90 -3.24 -3.34
CA LEU A 80 -4.16 -2.97 -2.65
C LEU A 80 -4.47 -4.08 -1.66
N LEU A 81 -4.91 -3.69 -0.46
CA LEU A 81 -5.51 -4.59 0.51
C LEU A 81 -7.01 -4.33 0.45
N THR A 82 -7.81 -5.37 0.23
CA THR A 82 -9.24 -5.19 0.03
C THR A 82 -10.04 -6.16 0.87
N GLY A 83 -11.27 -5.77 1.20
CA GLY A 83 -12.24 -6.66 1.78
C GLY A 83 -12.92 -7.48 0.70
N PHE A 84 -13.55 -8.56 1.13
CA PHE A 84 -14.26 -9.49 0.27
C PHE A 84 -15.29 -8.80 -0.65
N MET A 85 -16.02 -7.82 -0.12
CA MET A 85 -17.12 -7.16 -0.84
C MET A 85 -16.66 -6.20 -1.95
N GLU A 86 -15.36 -6.01 -2.08
CA GLU A 86 -14.78 -5.04 -3.02
C GLU A 86 -14.25 -5.68 -4.30
N SER A 87 -14.44 -6.99 -4.46
CA SER A 87 -13.89 -7.73 -5.59
C SER A 87 -14.36 -7.23 -6.96
N GLU A 88 -15.57 -6.74 -7.05
CA GLU A 88 -16.10 -6.21 -8.32
C GLU A 88 -15.32 -4.98 -8.78
N ILE A 89 -14.97 -4.11 -7.82
CA ILE A 89 -14.18 -2.91 -8.11
C ILE A 89 -12.79 -3.31 -8.59
N MET A 90 -12.21 -4.36 -8.00
CA MET A 90 -10.92 -4.88 -8.42
C MET A 90 -10.95 -5.37 -9.86
N LEU A 91 -12.01 -6.09 -10.24
CA LEU A 91 -12.12 -6.62 -11.60
C LEU A 91 -12.22 -5.50 -12.62
N GLU A 92 -12.96 -4.45 -12.32
CA GLU A 92 -13.10 -3.29 -13.21
C GLU A 92 -11.83 -2.47 -13.30
N GLY A 93 -11.12 -2.34 -12.19
CA GLY A 93 -9.92 -1.51 -12.11
C GLY A 93 -8.62 -2.25 -12.29
N PHE A 94 -8.67 -3.54 -12.59
CA PHE A 94 -7.46 -4.35 -12.66
C PHE A 94 -6.55 -3.92 -13.82
N ASN A 95 -5.32 -3.58 -13.48
CA ASN A 95 -4.29 -3.21 -14.43
C ASN A 95 -2.94 -3.60 -13.83
N LYS A 96 -2.27 -4.56 -14.45
CA LYS A 96 -1.00 -5.10 -13.93
C LYS A 96 0.12 -4.08 -13.89
N GLU A 97 0.05 -3.06 -14.71
CA GLU A 97 1.05 -2.00 -14.67
C GLU A 97 0.81 -1.05 -13.51
N LEU A 98 -0.46 -0.91 -13.11
CA LEU A 98 -0.85 -0.02 -12.02
C LEU A 98 -0.74 -0.71 -10.66
N ILE A 99 -1.28 -1.93 -10.54
CA ILE A 99 -1.38 -2.68 -9.30
C ILE A 99 -0.54 -3.95 -9.39
N PHE A 100 0.47 -4.06 -8.54
CA PHE A 100 1.34 -5.24 -8.50
C PHE A 100 0.61 -6.47 -7.99
N ARG A 101 -0.14 -6.32 -6.89
CA ARG A 101 -0.91 -7.39 -6.26
C ARG A 101 -2.14 -6.84 -5.57
N TYR A 102 -3.19 -7.67 -5.55
CA TYR A 102 -4.36 -7.48 -4.69
C TYR A 102 -4.28 -8.52 -3.59
N LEU A 103 -4.42 -8.11 -2.35
CA LEU A 103 -4.45 -9.03 -1.21
C LEU A 103 -5.74 -8.83 -0.44
N MET A 104 -6.31 -9.94 0.04
CA MET A 104 -7.56 -9.91 0.79
C MET A 104 -7.29 -9.65 2.27
N LYS A 105 -8.19 -8.89 2.89
CA LYS A 105 -8.21 -8.74 4.35
C LYS A 105 -9.09 -9.81 4.97
N PRO A 106 -8.73 -10.36 6.13
CA PRO A 106 -7.50 -10.08 6.88
C PRO A 106 -6.28 -10.68 6.17
N TRP A 107 -5.18 -9.94 6.16
CA TRP A 107 -3.98 -10.41 5.48
C TRP A 107 -3.24 -11.44 6.34
N ASP A 108 -2.58 -12.37 5.64
CA ASP A 108 -1.69 -13.33 6.24
C ASP A 108 -0.29 -12.73 6.33
N ARG A 109 0.35 -12.82 7.49
CA ARG A 109 1.66 -12.21 7.72
C ARG A 109 2.70 -12.69 6.71
N ASP A 110 2.81 -14.02 6.54
CA ASP A 110 3.85 -14.57 5.67
C ASP A 110 3.59 -14.25 4.20
N GLU A 111 2.33 -14.30 3.78
CA GLU A 111 1.96 -13.92 2.41
C GLU A 111 2.28 -12.46 2.13
N LEU A 112 1.92 -11.57 3.06
CA LEU A 112 2.17 -10.14 2.89
C LEU A 112 3.68 -9.86 2.90
N LEU A 113 4.42 -10.50 3.80
CA LEU A 113 5.88 -10.35 3.86
C LEU A 113 6.52 -10.75 2.53
N GLU A 114 6.18 -11.92 1.99
CA GLU A 114 6.70 -12.38 0.71
C GLU A 114 6.35 -11.43 -0.43
N THR A 115 5.11 -10.94 -0.44
CA THR A 115 4.65 -10.04 -1.49
C THR A 115 5.41 -8.73 -1.48
N VAL A 116 5.64 -8.16 -0.29
CA VAL A 116 6.43 -6.93 -0.17
C VAL A 116 7.87 -7.16 -0.60
N GLN A 117 8.45 -8.30 -0.20
CA GLN A 117 9.83 -8.63 -0.59
C GLN A 117 9.96 -8.77 -2.11
N GLU A 118 9.00 -9.38 -2.77
CA GLU A 118 8.97 -9.45 -4.23
C GLU A 118 8.87 -8.05 -4.85
N ALA A 119 8.04 -7.19 -4.26
CA ALA A 119 7.87 -5.82 -4.75
C ALA A 119 9.16 -5.00 -4.62
N LEU A 120 9.94 -5.24 -3.57
CA LEU A 120 11.18 -4.51 -3.33
C LEU A 120 12.27 -4.78 -4.35
N ILE A 121 12.22 -5.91 -5.03
CA ILE A 121 13.22 -6.28 -6.05
C ILE A 121 12.78 -5.94 -7.48
N ARG A 122 11.64 -5.29 -7.62
CA ARG A 122 11.10 -4.87 -8.92
C ARG A 122 11.76 -3.61 -9.46
#